data_4bac4d99f438655da67143fa03983326
#
_entry.id   4bac4d99f438655da67143fa03983326
#
_cell.length_a   1.000
_cell.length_b   1.000
_cell.length_c   1.000
_cell.angle_alpha   90.00
_cell.angle_beta   90.00
_cell.angle_gamma   90.00
#
_symmetry.space_group_name_H-M   'P 1'
#
loop_
_entity.id
_entity.type
_entity.pdbx_description
1 polymer ?
#
loop_
_entity_poly.entity_id
_entity_poly.type
_entity_poly.pdbx_seq_one_letter_code
_entity_poly.pdbx_strand_id
1 'polypeptide(L)'
;MNKKVYFAGSIRGGQNDTKLYHDIISYINQTDFVLTEHVGDVHRSIQEQSRDKDSLIYEQDTAWLRECDVVIAECTHPSLGVGYELAYAEKYQKPTYIFYRNKDTMLSAMLKGNPYFHIYSYENKEDLFQQIDIILERNA
;
A
#
# COMPACT_ATOMS: atom_id res chain seq x y z
N MET A 1 -1.48 -0.13 19.83
CA MET A 1 -0.29 0.65 19.57
C MET A 1 -0.44 1.42 18.31
N ASN A 2 0.04 2.61 18.28
CA ASN A 2 -0.14 3.47 17.11
C ASN A 2 1.07 3.35 16.20
N LYS A 3 0.91 2.61 15.12
CA LYS A 3 1.98 2.46 14.15
C LYS A 3 1.82 3.48 13.03
N LYS A 4 2.93 3.90 12.46
CA LYS A 4 2.93 4.70 11.25
C LYS A 4 2.91 3.74 10.07
N VAL A 5 1.84 3.77 9.31
CA VAL A 5 1.60 2.83 8.22
C VAL A 5 1.77 3.54 6.88
N TYR A 6 2.57 2.95 6.01
CA TYR A 6 2.65 3.38 4.62
C TYR A 6 1.73 2.48 3.82
N PHE A 7 0.66 3.03 3.27
CA PHE A 7 -0.23 2.26 2.42
C PHE A 7 0.10 2.52 0.95
N ALA A 8 0.28 1.45 0.19
CA ALA A 8 0.60 1.55 -1.23
C ALA A 8 -0.50 0.90 -2.05
N GLY A 9 -0.97 1.60 -3.08
CA GLY A 9 -1.94 1.10 -4.02
C GLY A 9 -1.78 1.80 -5.34
N SER A 10 -2.29 1.20 -6.41
CA SER A 10 -2.14 1.77 -7.75
C SER A 10 -2.99 3.01 -7.90
N ILE A 11 -2.36 4.15 -8.19
CA ILE A 11 -3.08 5.41 -8.39
C ILE A 11 -3.25 5.69 -9.88
N ARG A 12 -2.18 5.53 -10.65
CA ARG A 12 -2.18 5.98 -12.05
C ARG A 12 -2.53 4.88 -13.03
N GLY A 13 -2.42 3.64 -12.62
CA GLY A 13 -2.57 2.54 -13.57
C GLY A 13 -3.99 2.13 -13.82
N GLY A 14 -4.82 2.22 -12.85
CA GLY A 14 -6.21 1.84 -12.96
C GLY A 14 -6.93 2.42 -11.79
N GLN A 15 -8.21 2.53 -11.86
CA GLN A 15 -8.91 3.29 -10.83
C GLN A 15 -9.99 2.50 -10.16
N ASN A 16 -10.04 1.22 -10.42
CA ASN A 16 -11.18 0.42 -10.01
C ASN A 16 -11.27 0.23 -8.52
N ASP A 17 -10.13 0.33 -7.83
CA ASP A 17 -10.10 0.05 -6.40
C ASP A 17 -9.93 1.29 -5.54
N THR A 18 -10.19 2.46 -6.09
CA THR A 18 -10.04 3.71 -5.33
C THR A 18 -10.89 3.69 -4.06
N LYS A 19 -12.14 3.23 -4.18
CA LYS A 19 -13.01 3.17 -3.01
C LYS A 19 -12.46 2.20 -1.97
N LEU A 20 -11.97 1.07 -2.43
CA LEU A 20 -11.37 0.10 -1.52
C LEU A 20 -10.17 0.71 -0.80
N TYR A 21 -9.33 1.45 -1.50
CA TYR A 21 -8.19 2.11 -0.88
C TYR A 21 -8.63 3.08 0.21
N HIS A 22 -9.67 3.86 -0.06
CA HIS A 22 -10.21 4.76 0.96
C HIS A 22 -10.72 3.96 2.17
N ASP A 23 -11.39 2.85 1.92
CA ASP A 23 -11.91 2.03 3.00
C ASP A 23 -10.79 1.45 3.85
N ILE A 24 -9.71 1.00 3.20
CA ILE A 24 -8.56 0.45 3.90
C ILE A 24 -7.91 1.53 4.76
N ILE A 25 -7.68 2.70 4.17
CA ILE A 25 -7.04 3.80 4.87
C ILE A 25 -7.87 4.21 6.09
N SER A 26 -9.20 4.33 5.91
CA SER A 26 -10.06 4.69 7.01
C SER A 26 -10.04 3.64 8.10
N TYR A 27 -10.01 2.38 7.72
CA TYR A 27 -9.99 1.30 8.68
C TYR A 27 -8.70 1.33 9.52
N ILE A 28 -7.57 1.53 8.86
CA ILE A 28 -6.29 1.61 9.54
C ILE A 28 -6.27 2.82 10.48
N ASN A 29 -6.80 3.95 10.00
CA ASN A 29 -6.78 5.18 10.77
C ASN A 29 -7.64 5.13 12.03
N GLN A 30 -8.47 4.10 12.20
CA GLN A 30 -9.23 3.97 13.44
C GLN A 30 -8.32 3.81 14.65
N THR A 31 -7.15 3.21 14.48
CA THR A 31 -6.24 2.95 15.60
C THR A 31 -4.80 3.34 15.32
N ASP A 32 -4.44 3.52 14.06
CA ASP A 32 -3.05 3.75 13.67
C ASP A 32 -2.99 4.96 12.75
N PHE A 33 -1.85 5.21 12.14
CA PHE A 33 -1.59 6.45 11.45
C PHE A 33 -1.14 6.17 10.02
N VAL A 34 -1.97 6.49 9.04
CA VAL A 34 -1.60 6.29 7.63
C VAL A 34 -0.89 7.53 7.14
N LEU A 35 0.36 7.35 6.69
CA LEU A 35 1.16 8.45 6.19
C LEU A 35 0.79 8.84 4.77
N THR A 36 0.17 7.93 4.03
CA THR A 36 -0.07 8.10 2.59
C THR A 36 -1.55 8.22 2.27
N GLU A 37 -2.27 9.06 3.02
CA GLU A 37 -3.71 9.22 2.82
C GLU A 37 -4.07 9.63 1.41
N HIS A 38 -3.18 10.33 0.72
CA HIS A 38 -3.45 10.81 -0.62
C HIS A 38 -3.56 9.69 -1.65
N VAL A 39 -3.20 8.47 -1.31
CA VAL A 39 -3.28 7.35 -2.25
C VAL A 39 -4.69 7.15 -2.77
N GLY A 40 -5.71 7.48 -1.97
CA GLY A 40 -7.08 7.36 -2.41
C GLY A 40 -7.61 8.55 -3.20
N ASP A 41 -6.79 9.57 -3.45
CA ASP A 41 -7.22 10.79 -4.11
C ASP A 41 -6.90 10.71 -5.59
N VAL A 42 -7.91 10.38 -6.40
CA VAL A 42 -7.71 10.20 -7.84
C VAL A 42 -7.46 11.51 -8.57
N HIS A 43 -7.82 12.63 -7.99
CA HIS A 43 -7.70 13.89 -8.72
C HIS A 43 -6.26 14.28 -8.98
N ARG A 44 -5.33 13.80 -8.18
CA ARG A 44 -3.94 14.18 -8.31
C ARG A 44 -3.26 13.57 -9.51
N SER A 45 -3.74 12.41 -9.95
CA SER A 45 -2.95 11.57 -10.85
C SER A 45 -2.94 12.08 -12.28
N ILE A 46 -3.98 12.76 -12.72
CA ILE A 46 -4.10 13.11 -14.13
C ILE A 46 -3.64 14.55 -14.40
N GLN A 47 -4.05 15.47 -13.57
CA GLN A 47 -3.84 16.87 -13.86
C GLN A 47 -2.53 17.42 -13.35
N GLU A 48 -1.83 16.67 -12.53
CA GLU A 48 -0.60 17.15 -11.91
C GLU A 48 0.61 16.33 -12.33
N GLN A 49 0.58 15.76 -13.52
CA GLN A 49 1.67 14.95 -14.01
C GLN A 49 2.73 15.83 -14.66
N SER A 50 3.62 16.37 -13.86
CA SER A 50 4.76 17.11 -14.33
C SER A 50 6.00 16.63 -13.60
N ARG A 51 7.17 16.88 -14.19
CA ARG A 51 8.40 16.43 -13.57
C ARG A 51 8.59 17.02 -12.18
N ASP A 52 8.25 18.29 -12.04
CA ASP A 52 8.43 18.96 -10.74
C ASP A 52 7.50 18.37 -9.68
N LYS A 53 6.25 18.13 -10.06
CA LYS A 53 5.30 17.53 -9.13
C LYS A 53 5.66 16.09 -8.83
N ASP A 54 6.15 15.37 -9.82
CA ASP A 54 6.58 14.01 -9.61
C ASP A 54 7.79 13.94 -8.67
N SER A 55 8.71 14.89 -8.77
CA SER A 55 9.84 14.93 -7.85
C SER A 55 9.38 15.13 -6.42
N LEU A 56 8.39 16.00 -6.21
CA LEU A 56 7.86 16.24 -4.87
C LEU A 56 7.20 14.96 -4.32
N ILE A 57 6.44 14.27 -5.16
CA ILE A 57 5.82 13.03 -4.75
C ILE A 57 6.88 11.99 -4.39
N TYR A 58 7.91 11.87 -5.23
CA TYR A 58 8.97 10.91 -4.97
C TYR A 58 9.67 11.21 -3.65
N GLU A 59 10.01 12.45 -3.41
CA GLU A 59 10.69 12.82 -2.16
C GLU A 59 9.81 12.59 -0.96
N GLN A 60 8.54 12.95 -1.05
CA GLN A 60 7.62 12.76 0.04
C GLN A 60 7.38 11.28 0.36
N ASP A 61 7.13 10.49 -0.69
CA ASP A 61 6.79 9.09 -0.47
C ASP A 61 7.99 8.30 0.03
N THR A 62 9.18 8.59 -0.50
CA THR A 62 10.36 7.88 -0.01
C THR A 62 10.71 8.28 1.43
N ALA A 63 10.46 9.55 1.79
CA ALA A 63 10.65 9.96 3.19
C ALA A 63 9.68 9.20 4.10
N TRP A 64 8.43 9.07 3.69
CA TRP A 64 7.45 8.32 4.48
C TRP A 64 7.82 6.85 4.58
N LEU A 65 8.36 6.26 3.50
CA LEU A 65 8.81 4.87 3.54
C LEU A 65 9.93 4.69 4.55
N ARG A 66 10.84 5.64 4.64
CA ARG A 66 11.90 5.56 5.63
C ARG A 66 11.39 5.78 7.05
N GLU A 67 10.30 6.51 7.19
CA GLU A 67 9.76 6.87 8.50
C GLU A 67 8.78 5.83 9.05
N CYS A 68 8.12 5.10 8.19
CA CYS A 68 7.02 4.23 8.60
C CYS A 68 7.50 3.06 9.45
N ASP A 69 6.55 2.47 10.17
CA ASP A 69 6.78 1.26 10.97
C ASP A 69 6.43 0.01 10.19
N VAL A 70 5.51 0.11 9.23
CA VAL A 70 5.04 -1.05 8.48
C VAL A 70 4.49 -0.56 7.15
N VAL A 71 4.64 -1.39 6.11
CA VAL A 71 4.09 -1.13 4.79
C VAL A 71 2.97 -2.14 4.53
N ILE A 72 1.81 -1.63 4.13
CA ILE A 72 0.68 -2.45 3.70
C ILE A 72 0.38 -2.04 2.27
N ALA A 73 0.41 -3.02 1.36
CA ALA A 73 0.19 -2.74 -0.06
C ALA A 73 -0.95 -3.58 -0.58
N GLU A 74 -1.78 -2.99 -1.44
CA GLU A 74 -2.81 -3.71 -2.16
C GLU A 74 -2.39 -3.75 -3.62
N CYS A 75 -2.07 -4.95 -4.12
CA CYS A 75 -1.41 -5.14 -5.39
C CYS A 75 -2.25 -5.90 -6.41
N THR A 76 -3.57 -5.82 -6.31
CA THR A 76 -4.43 -6.47 -7.30
C THR A 76 -4.19 -5.87 -8.69
N HIS A 77 -4.00 -4.56 -8.76
CA HIS A 77 -3.72 -3.89 -10.03
C HIS A 77 -2.23 -3.60 -10.14
N PRO A 78 -1.58 -4.03 -11.22
CA PRO A 78 -0.15 -3.79 -11.39
C PRO A 78 0.18 -2.30 -11.39
N SER A 79 1.30 -1.96 -10.78
CA SER A 79 1.75 -0.57 -10.72
C SER A 79 3.26 -0.54 -10.61
N LEU A 80 3.90 0.18 -11.53
CA LEU A 80 5.35 0.35 -11.47
C LEU A 80 5.76 1.07 -10.20
N GLY A 81 4.98 2.09 -9.81
CA GLY A 81 5.30 2.87 -8.62
C GLY A 81 5.22 2.04 -7.35
N VAL A 82 4.18 1.23 -7.23
CA VAL A 82 4.04 0.37 -6.06
C VAL A 82 5.18 -0.63 -6.01
N GLY A 83 5.57 -1.21 -7.15
CA GLY A 83 6.69 -2.13 -7.18
C GLY A 83 7.98 -1.47 -6.69
N TYR A 84 8.22 -0.25 -7.11
CA TYR A 84 9.39 0.49 -6.66
C TYR A 84 9.35 0.73 -5.15
N GLU A 85 8.17 1.11 -4.65
CA GLU A 85 8.00 1.37 -3.22
C GLU A 85 8.25 0.13 -2.39
N LEU A 86 7.82 -1.02 -2.88
CA LEU A 86 8.03 -2.27 -2.17
C LEU A 86 9.51 -2.64 -2.11
N ALA A 87 10.24 -2.46 -3.21
CA ALA A 87 11.67 -2.72 -3.21
C ALA A 87 12.39 -1.74 -2.29
N TYR A 88 11.94 -0.50 -2.27
CA TYR A 88 12.51 0.51 -1.39
C TYR A 88 12.29 0.13 0.08
N ALA A 89 11.09 -0.36 0.38
CA ALA A 89 10.77 -0.80 1.74
C ALA A 89 11.68 -1.96 2.16
N GLU A 90 11.92 -2.90 1.25
CA GLU A 90 12.82 -4.00 1.53
C GLU A 90 14.23 -3.50 1.81
N LYS A 91 14.70 -2.53 1.02
CA LYS A 91 16.03 -1.97 1.20
C LYS A 91 16.19 -1.40 2.61
N TYR A 92 15.15 -0.76 3.12
CA TYR A 92 15.21 -0.15 4.46
C TYR A 92 14.65 -1.07 5.53
N GLN A 93 14.42 -2.33 5.19
CA GLN A 93 14.02 -3.39 6.12
C GLN A 93 12.73 -3.07 6.86
N LYS A 94 11.78 -2.48 6.16
CA LYS A 94 10.47 -2.22 6.72
C LYS A 94 9.60 -3.47 6.57
N PRO A 95 8.93 -3.91 7.64
CA PRO A 95 7.98 -5.03 7.49
C PRO A 95 6.95 -4.69 6.43
N THR A 96 6.74 -5.59 5.48
CA THR A 96 5.92 -5.30 4.31
C THR A 96 4.94 -6.44 4.09
N TYR A 97 3.66 -6.07 4.01
CA TYR A 97 2.54 -7.00 3.84
C TYR A 97 1.83 -6.66 2.55
N ILE A 98 1.71 -7.65 1.67
CA ILE A 98 1.13 -7.47 0.34
C ILE A 98 -0.18 -8.25 0.28
N PHE A 99 -1.24 -7.56 -0.14
CA PHE A 99 -2.56 -8.16 -0.31
C PHE A 99 -2.97 -8.10 -1.77
N TYR A 100 -3.64 -9.14 -2.23
CA TYR A 100 -4.18 -9.15 -3.59
C TYR A 100 -5.32 -10.15 -3.68
N ARG A 101 -6.22 -9.93 -4.65
CA ARG A 101 -7.29 -10.88 -4.95
C ARG A 101 -6.82 -11.81 -6.05
N ASN A 102 -6.53 -13.05 -5.71
CA ASN A 102 -5.93 -13.96 -6.70
C ASN A 102 -6.91 -14.37 -7.80
N LYS A 103 -8.21 -14.17 -7.61
CA LYS A 103 -9.17 -14.41 -8.69
C LYS A 103 -9.13 -13.30 -9.73
N ASP A 104 -8.60 -12.13 -9.40
CA ASP A 104 -8.60 -10.98 -10.28
C ASP A 104 -7.25 -10.72 -10.95
N THR A 105 -6.19 -11.31 -10.43
CA THR A 105 -4.87 -11.03 -10.96
C THR A 105 -3.89 -12.14 -10.61
N MET A 106 -2.81 -12.19 -11.37
CA MET A 106 -1.67 -13.01 -11.05
C MET A 106 -0.57 -12.09 -10.55
N LEU A 107 -0.22 -12.24 -9.28
CA LEU A 107 0.77 -11.35 -8.66
C LEU A 107 2.12 -11.57 -9.33
N SER A 108 2.85 -10.47 -9.55
CA SER A 108 4.17 -10.52 -10.16
C SER A 108 5.09 -11.49 -9.40
N ALA A 109 5.83 -12.29 -10.17
CA ALA A 109 6.80 -13.21 -9.59
C ALA A 109 7.84 -12.49 -8.75
N MET A 110 8.16 -11.26 -9.10
CA MET A 110 9.16 -10.48 -8.35
C MET A 110 8.69 -10.15 -6.95
N LEU A 111 7.38 -10.15 -6.73
CA LEU A 111 6.83 -9.94 -5.40
C LEU A 111 6.53 -11.27 -4.74
N LYS A 112 5.80 -12.13 -5.45
CA LYS A 112 5.34 -13.38 -4.87
C LYS A 112 6.49 -14.31 -4.52
N GLY A 113 7.56 -14.26 -5.30
CA GLY A 113 8.71 -15.13 -5.10
C GLY A 113 9.72 -14.60 -4.08
N ASN A 114 9.55 -13.40 -3.58
CA ASN A 114 10.50 -12.80 -2.66
C ASN A 114 10.12 -13.14 -1.22
N PRO A 115 10.93 -13.95 -0.53
CA PRO A 115 10.58 -14.38 0.84
C PRO A 115 10.58 -13.25 1.86
N TYR A 116 11.09 -12.08 1.50
CA TYR A 116 11.05 -10.94 2.42
C TYR A 116 9.62 -10.49 2.69
N PHE A 117 8.77 -10.53 1.67
CA PHE A 117 7.41 -10.01 1.77
C PHE A 117 6.47 -11.02 2.38
N HIS A 118 5.55 -10.53 3.21
CA HIS A 118 4.42 -11.33 3.69
C HIS A 118 3.28 -11.17 2.70
N ILE A 119 2.83 -12.25 2.08
CA ILE A 119 1.90 -12.19 0.96
C ILE A 119 0.62 -12.93 1.33
N TYR A 120 -0.51 -12.24 1.17
CA TYR A 120 -1.82 -12.79 1.48
C TYR A 120 -2.78 -12.54 0.34
N SER A 121 -3.48 -13.58 -0.09
CA SER A 121 -4.63 -13.38 -0.97
C SER A 121 -5.87 -13.25 -0.09
N TYR A 122 -6.85 -12.49 -0.58
CA TYR A 122 -8.09 -12.32 0.13
C TYR A 122 -9.24 -12.36 -0.86
N GLU A 123 -10.44 -12.70 -0.37
CA GLU A 123 -11.60 -12.80 -1.23
C GLU A 123 -12.57 -11.64 -1.06
N ASN A 124 -12.64 -11.10 0.15
CA ASN A 124 -13.55 -10.00 0.41
C ASN A 124 -12.94 -9.07 1.44
N LYS A 125 -13.62 -7.96 1.67
CA LYS A 125 -13.10 -6.92 2.54
C LYS A 125 -12.97 -7.40 3.98
N GLU A 126 -13.87 -8.29 4.42
CA GLU A 126 -13.79 -8.82 5.77
C GLU A 126 -12.51 -9.62 5.98
N ASP A 127 -12.14 -10.44 5.01
CA ASP A 127 -10.88 -11.18 5.09
C ASP A 127 -9.71 -10.24 5.22
N LEU A 128 -9.70 -9.22 4.35
CA LEU A 128 -8.61 -8.26 4.33
C LEU A 128 -8.48 -7.55 5.67
N PHE A 129 -9.61 -7.10 6.21
CA PHE A 129 -9.60 -6.34 7.45
C PHE A 129 -9.17 -7.21 8.63
N GLN A 130 -9.51 -8.50 8.63
CA GLN A 130 -9.06 -9.39 9.69
C GLN A 130 -7.54 -9.51 9.68
N GLN A 131 -6.94 -9.60 8.49
CA GLN A 131 -5.48 -9.66 8.40
C GLN A 131 -4.84 -8.35 8.86
N ILE A 132 -5.46 -7.23 8.51
CA ILE A 132 -4.96 -5.93 8.94
C ILE A 132 -4.98 -5.84 10.48
N ASP A 133 -6.05 -6.34 11.10
CA ASP A 133 -6.14 -6.35 12.56
C ASP A 133 -4.97 -7.12 13.18
N ILE A 134 -4.61 -8.24 12.59
CA ILE A 134 -3.49 -9.04 13.09
C ILE A 134 -2.19 -8.28 12.92
N ILE A 135 -1.97 -7.68 11.76
CA ILE A 135 -0.75 -6.93 11.49
C ILE A 135 -0.59 -5.77 12.45
N LEU A 136 -1.68 -5.08 12.73
CA LEU A 136 -1.65 -3.92 13.62
C LEU A 136 -1.79 -4.29 15.09
N GLU A 137 -1.88 -5.58 15.39
CA GLU A 137 -1.95 -6.10 16.75
C GLU A 137 -3.15 -5.55 17.52
N ARG A 138 -4.27 -5.47 16.82
CA ARG A 138 -5.53 -5.08 17.43
C ARG A 138 -6.11 -6.24 18.22
N ASN A 139 -6.94 -5.96 19.17
CA ASN A 139 -7.63 -6.97 19.95
C ASN A 139 -6.69 -7.82 20.76
N ALA A 140 -5.66 -7.24 21.16
CA ALA A 140 -4.76 -7.94 22.06
C ALA A 140 -5.43 -8.14 23.42
#